data_883822452d295e7cf50e144073b067fc
#
_entry.id   883822452d295e7cf50e144073b067fc
#
_cell.length_a   1.000
_cell.length_b   1.000
_cell.length_c   1.000
_cell.angle_alpha   90.00
_cell.angle_beta   90.00
_cell.angle_gamma   90.00
#
_symmetry.space_group_name_H-M   'P 1'
#
loop_
_entity.id
_entity.type
_entity.pdbx_description
1 polymer ?
#
loop_
_entity_poly.entity_id
_entity_poly.type
_entity_poly.pdbx_seq_one_letter_code
_entity_poly.pdbx_strand_id
1 'polypeptide(L)'
;MNEPRPDMTFSEFQQLIRNMYIRKDVARGVDGTFMWLMEEIGELAAALRHGSPEDRSEEFADVLAWLTTIANVAQVDLAKAVHRKYGQGCPGCGQFVCRCDDSGKP
;
A
#
# COMPACT_ATOMS: atom_id res chain seq x y z
N MET A 1 8.29 -23.00 -3.33
CA MET A 1 8.30 -21.52 -3.19
C MET A 1 9.04 -21.16 -1.92
N ASN A 2 10.00 -20.29 -2.02
CA ASN A 2 10.76 -19.85 -0.85
C ASN A 2 9.91 -18.93 0.02
N GLU A 3 10.15 -18.99 1.32
CA GLU A 3 9.48 -18.06 2.22
C GLU A 3 9.94 -16.62 1.95
N PRO A 4 9.03 -15.65 2.09
CA PRO A 4 9.41 -14.24 1.92
C PRO A 4 10.44 -13.81 2.97
N ARG A 5 11.37 -12.98 2.55
CA ARG A 5 12.34 -12.38 3.47
C ARG A 5 11.68 -11.29 4.30
N PRO A 6 12.18 -11.03 5.54
CA PRO A 6 11.63 -9.95 6.36
C PRO A 6 11.73 -8.55 5.71
N ASP A 7 12.66 -8.35 4.80
CA ASP A 7 12.91 -7.08 4.11
C ASP A 7 12.48 -7.11 2.65
N MET A 8 11.39 -7.80 2.34
CA MET A 8 10.92 -7.94 0.97
C MET A 8 10.67 -6.58 0.30
N THR A 9 10.90 -6.53 -1.02
CA THR A 9 10.64 -5.34 -1.82
C THR A 9 9.15 -5.17 -2.13
N PHE A 10 8.76 -3.99 -2.64
CA PHE A 10 7.39 -3.79 -3.13
C PHE A 10 7.01 -4.82 -4.19
N SER A 11 7.90 -5.11 -5.12
CA SER A 11 7.63 -6.10 -6.18
C SER A 11 7.42 -7.49 -5.59
N GLU A 12 8.24 -7.88 -4.62
CA GLU A 12 8.10 -9.16 -3.96
C GLU A 12 6.78 -9.26 -3.19
N PHE A 13 6.41 -8.21 -2.47
CA PHE A 13 5.14 -8.18 -1.75
C PHE A 13 3.95 -8.23 -2.70
N GLN A 14 3.99 -7.43 -3.77
CA GLN A 14 2.90 -7.42 -4.74
C GLN A 14 2.73 -8.80 -5.40
N GLN A 15 3.83 -9.47 -5.73
CA GLN A 15 3.78 -10.82 -6.29
C GLN A 15 3.23 -11.83 -5.27
N LEU A 16 3.62 -11.70 -4.00
CA LEU A 16 3.13 -12.56 -2.94
C LEU A 16 1.61 -12.45 -2.80
N ILE A 17 1.07 -11.25 -2.73
CA ILE A 17 -0.37 -11.00 -2.64
C ILE A 17 -1.09 -11.52 -3.89
N ARG A 18 -0.50 -11.31 -5.07
CA ARG A 18 -1.06 -11.83 -6.32
C ARG A 18 -1.16 -13.36 -6.28
N ASN A 19 -0.09 -14.02 -5.87
CA ASN A 19 -0.08 -15.48 -5.81
C ASN A 19 -1.12 -16.03 -4.85
N MET A 20 -1.35 -15.36 -3.74
CA MET A 20 -2.34 -15.79 -2.76
C MET A 20 -3.78 -15.59 -3.23
N TYR A 21 -4.08 -14.47 -3.86
CA TYR A 21 -5.45 -13.99 -3.92
C TYR A 21 -5.98 -13.57 -5.28
N ILE A 22 -5.19 -13.61 -6.36
CA ILE A 22 -5.60 -13.00 -7.64
C ILE A 22 -6.96 -13.51 -8.13
N ARG A 23 -7.26 -14.77 -7.95
CA ARG A 23 -8.55 -15.33 -8.40
C ARG A 23 -9.72 -14.70 -7.65
N LYS A 24 -9.59 -14.59 -6.33
CA LYS A 24 -10.60 -13.95 -5.49
C LYS A 24 -10.70 -12.46 -5.78
N ASP A 25 -9.56 -11.82 -5.96
CA ASP A 25 -9.49 -10.38 -6.17
C ASP A 25 -10.14 -9.97 -7.49
N VAL A 26 -9.85 -10.69 -8.56
CA VAL A 26 -10.46 -10.43 -9.87
C VAL A 26 -11.98 -10.68 -9.82
N ALA A 27 -12.40 -11.75 -9.15
CA ALA A 27 -13.84 -12.06 -9.03
C ALA A 27 -14.60 -10.99 -8.25
N ARG A 28 -13.96 -10.41 -7.20
CA ARG A 28 -14.55 -9.33 -6.41
C ARG A 28 -14.58 -8.01 -7.17
N GLY A 29 -13.54 -7.73 -7.96
CA GLY A 29 -13.41 -6.51 -8.74
C GLY A 29 -12.86 -5.34 -7.94
N VAL A 30 -12.60 -4.23 -8.66
CA VAL A 30 -11.99 -3.03 -8.07
C VAL A 30 -12.92 -2.38 -7.05
N ASP A 31 -14.20 -2.24 -7.38
CA ASP A 31 -15.16 -1.53 -6.52
C ASP A 31 -15.33 -2.23 -5.17
N GLY A 32 -15.56 -3.54 -5.19
CA GLY A 32 -15.71 -4.31 -3.96
C GLY A 32 -14.45 -4.33 -3.11
N THR A 33 -13.30 -4.40 -3.76
CA THR A 33 -12.02 -4.36 -3.08
C THR A 33 -11.76 -3.00 -2.45
N PHE A 34 -12.13 -1.92 -3.15
CA PHE A 34 -11.99 -0.56 -2.61
C PHE A 34 -12.84 -0.37 -1.35
N MET A 35 -14.05 -0.93 -1.32
CA MET A 35 -14.90 -0.87 -0.12
C MET A 35 -14.22 -1.57 1.08
N TRP A 36 -13.59 -2.72 0.85
CA TRP A 36 -12.83 -3.39 1.91
C TRP A 36 -11.64 -2.56 2.37
N LEU A 37 -10.92 -1.90 1.44
CA LEU A 37 -9.83 -1.01 1.81
C LEU A 37 -10.33 0.12 2.72
N MET A 38 -11.49 0.71 2.40
CA MET A 38 -12.06 1.78 3.23
C MET A 38 -12.36 1.29 4.64
N GLU A 39 -12.88 0.08 4.79
CA GLU A 39 -13.11 -0.52 6.10
C GLU A 39 -11.80 -0.69 6.87
N GLU A 40 -10.76 -1.20 6.21
CA GLU A 40 -9.45 -1.38 6.86
C GLU A 40 -8.81 -0.04 7.25
N ILE A 41 -9.01 1.01 6.46
CA ILE A 41 -8.55 2.35 6.83
C ILE A 41 -9.22 2.81 8.11
N GLY A 42 -10.51 2.52 8.27
CA GLY A 42 -11.23 2.81 9.51
C GLY A 42 -10.65 2.05 10.70
N GLU A 43 -10.31 0.78 10.52
CA GLU A 43 -9.69 -0.02 11.58
C GLU A 43 -8.30 0.48 11.92
N LEU A 44 -7.52 0.91 10.91
CA LEU A 44 -6.23 1.55 11.15
C LEU A 44 -6.41 2.82 11.99
N ALA A 45 -7.39 3.64 11.66
CA ALA A 45 -7.67 4.87 12.42
C ALA A 45 -7.97 4.53 13.89
N ALA A 46 -8.78 3.50 14.13
CA ALA A 46 -9.09 3.07 15.50
C ALA A 46 -7.83 2.57 16.23
N ALA A 47 -7.00 1.79 15.56
CA ALA A 47 -5.76 1.28 16.14
C ALA A 47 -4.78 2.40 16.49
N LEU A 48 -4.71 3.44 15.65
CA LEU A 48 -3.87 4.61 15.92
C LEU A 48 -4.35 5.40 17.15
N ARG A 49 -5.66 5.42 17.40
CA ARG A 49 -6.24 6.16 18.52
C ARG A 49 -6.20 5.35 19.83
N HIS A 50 -6.49 4.05 19.77
CA HIS A 50 -6.74 3.26 20.97
C HIS A 50 -5.97 1.94 21.02
N GLY A 51 -5.34 1.52 19.93
CA GLY A 51 -4.74 0.20 19.83
C GLY A 51 -3.36 0.11 20.45
N SER A 52 -2.92 -1.13 20.65
CA SER A 52 -1.55 -1.44 21.04
C SER A 52 -0.60 -1.28 19.84
N PRO A 53 0.74 -1.29 20.06
CA PRO A 53 1.68 -1.34 18.95
C PRO A 53 1.44 -2.51 18.00
N GLU A 54 1.04 -3.67 18.54
CA GLU A 54 0.74 -4.86 17.73
C GLU A 54 -0.50 -4.63 16.86
N ASP A 55 -1.55 -4.03 17.42
CA ASP A 55 -2.76 -3.70 16.66
C ASP A 55 -2.43 -2.77 15.49
N ARG A 56 -1.63 -1.74 15.76
CA ARG A 56 -1.23 -0.79 14.71
C ARG A 56 -0.44 -1.47 13.61
N SER A 57 0.50 -2.35 13.99
CA SER A 57 1.30 -3.09 13.01
C SER A 57 0.42 -3.95 12.11
N GLU A 58 -0.56 -4.66 12.69
CA GLU A 58 -1.48 -5.50 11.92
C GLU A 58 -2.32 -4.66 10.96
N GLU A 59 -2.83 -3.52 11.41
CA GLU A 59 -3.69 -2.70 10.56
C GLU A 59 -2.93 -2.02 9.43
N PHE A 60 -1.68 -1.60 9.66
CA PHE A 60 -0.84 -1.13 8.56
C PHE A 60 -0.62 -2.23 7.52
N ALA A 61 -0.36 -3.45 7.96
CA ALA A 61 -0.17 -4.57 7.04
C ALA A 61 -1.44 -4.85 6.23
N ASP A 62 -2.60 -4.82 6.88
CA ASP A 62 -3.88 -5.06 6.21
C ASP A 62 -4.19 -3.97 5.18
N VAL A 63 -4.01 -2.71 5.53
CA VAL A 63 -4.24 -1.60 4.59
C VAL A 63 -3.31 -1.73 3.39
N LEU A 64 -2.04 -2.03 3.62
CA LEU A 64 -1.08 -2.20 2.53
C LEU A 64 -1.46 -3.39 1.64
N ALA A 65 -1.91 -4.49 2.26
CA ALA A 65 -2.32 -5.67 1.49
C ALA A 65 -3.55 -5.37 0.61
N TRP A 66 -4.56 -4.72 1.14
CA TRP A 66 -5.75 -4.37 0.36
C TRP A 66 -5.42 -3.38 -0.77
N LEU A 67 -4.55 -2.40 -0.50
CA LEU A 67 -4.08 -1.48 -1.55
C LEU A 67 -3.34 -2.23 -2.64
N THR A 68 -2.50 -3.18 -2.26
CA THR A 68 -1.73 -4.00 -3.21
C THR A 68 -2.66 -4.89 -4.03
N THR A 69 -3.70 -5.44 -3.42
CA THR A 69 -4.73 -6.20 -4.12
C THR A 69 -5.41 -5.36 -5.21
N ILE A 70 -5.77 -4.12 -4.89
CA ILE A 70 -6.35 -3.21 -5.89
C ILE A 70 -5.38 -2.97 -7.03
N ALA A 71 -4.11 -2.73 -6.72
CA ALA A 71 -3.09 -2.54 -7.74
C ALA A 71 -2.97 -3.75 -8.67
N ASN A 72 -3.05 -4.96 -8.11
CA ASN A 72 -3.02 -6.18 -8.92
C ASN A 72 -4.21 -6.25 -9.87
N VAL A 73 -5.41 -5.97 -9.38
CA VAL A 73 -6.63 -6.00 -10.21
C VAL A 73 -6.61 -4.90 -11.27
N ALA A 74 -6.12 -3.72 -10.92
CA ALA A 74 -6.01 -2.57 -11.82
C ALA A 74 -4.80 -2.66 -12.75
N GLN A 75 -3.96 -3.68 -12.58
CA GLN A 75 -2.75 -3.90 -13.40
C GLN A 75 -1.74 -2.76 -13.28
N VAL A 76 -1.55 -2.28 -12.05
CA VAL A 76 -0.55 -1.26 -11.73
C VAL A 76 0.61 -1.91 -11.01
N ASP A 77 1.83 -1.69 -11.50
CA ASP A 77 3.06 -2.13 -10.85
C ASP A 77 3.45 -1.09 -9.80
N LEU A 78 3.32 -1.46 -8.53
CA LEU A 78 3.53 -0.51 -7.43
C LEU A 78 4.97 0.01 -7.37
N ALA A 79 5.96 -0.85 -7.54
CA ALA A 79 7.36 -0.43 -7.49
C ALA A 79 7.66 0.59 -8.58
N LYS A 80 7.19 0.34 -9.80
CA LYS A 80 7.36 1.28 -10.91
C LYS A 80 6.62 2.58 -10.68
N ALA A 81 5.39 2.51 -10.18
CA ALA A 81 4.59 3.70 -9.89
C ALA A 81 5.27 4.60 -8.86
N VAL A 82 5.76 4.00 -7.77
CA VAL A 82 6.45 4.74 -6.72
C VAL A 82 7.75 5.34 -7.23
N HIS A 83 8.55 4.57 -7.95
CA HIS A 83 9.81 5.06 -8.52
C HIS A 83 9.58 6.19 -9.50
N ARG A 84 8.58 6.07 -10.36
CA ARG A 84 8.25 7.09 -11.34
C ARG A 84 7.89 8.41 -10.68
N LYS A 85 7.13 8.35 -9.59
CA LYS A 85 6.64 9.57 -8.93
C LYS A 85 7.64 10.16 -7.95
N TYR A 86 8.32 9.31 -7.18
CA TYR A 86 9.16 9.75 -6.05
C TYR A 86 10.64 9.47 -6.25
N GLY A 87 11.02 8.70 -7.27
CA GLY A 87 12.40 8.28 -7.46
C GLY A 87 13.39 9.40 -7.73
N GLN A 88 12.90 10.59 -8.09
CA GLN A 88 13.73 11.78 -8.31
C GLN A 88 13.56 12.83 -7.20
N GLY A 89 12.99 12.43 -6.07
CA GLY A 89 12.75 13.33 -4.96
C GLY A 89 11.30 13.80 -4.90
N CYS A 90 11.06 14.87 -4.15
CA CYS A 90 9.72 15.41 -3.97
C CYS A 90 9.09 15.82 -5.31
N PRO A 91 7.88 15.33 -5.64
CA PRO A 91 7.23 15.69 -6.91
C PRO A 91 6.96 17.18 -7.06
N GLY A 92 6.82 17.90 -5.95
CA GLY A 92 6.53 19.35 -5.98
C GLY A 92 7.75 20.22 -6.22
N CYS A 93 8.91 19.86 -5.64
CA CYS A 93 10.11 20.72 -5.73
C CYS A 93 11.34 20.01 -6.28
N GLY A 94 11.29 18.68 -6.50
CA GLY A 94 12.40 17.92 -7.04
C GLY A 94 13.57 17.68 -6.09
N GLN A 95 13.39 17.99 -4.80
CA GLN A 95 14.44 17.82 -3.80
C GLN A 95 14.22 16.55 -2.99
N PHE A 96 15.32 15.87 -2.59
CA PHE A 96 15.22 14.70 -1.73
C PHE A 96 14.92 15.07 -0.27
N VAL A 97 15.20 16.31 0.11
CA VAL A 97 14.64 16.91 1.32
C VAL A 97 13.71 18.02 0.83
N CYS A 98 12.41 17.82 0.98
CA CYS A 98 11.40 18.70 0.43
C CYS A 98 11.57 20.14 0.90
N ARG A 99 11.48 21.09 -0.04
CA ARG A 99 11.53 22.53 0.21
C ARG A 99 10.22 23.23 -0.19
N CYS A 100 9.16 22.46 -0.37
CA CYS A 100 7.83 23.04 -0.60
C CYS A 100 7.38 23.78 0.65
N ASP A 101 6.36 24.65 0.49
CA ASP A 101 5.74 25.33 1.61
C ASP A 101 5.21 24.30 2.62
N ASP A 102 5.54 24.46 3.90
CA ASP A 102 5.15 23.52 4.96
C ASP A 102 3.64 23.42 5.13
N SER A 103 2.89 24.44 4.69
CA SER A 103 1.43 24.47 4.86
C SER A 103 0.68 23.68 3.80
N GLY A 104 1.33 23.21 2.75
CA GLY A 104 0.70 22.51 1.63
C GLY A 104 1.22 21.11 1.40
N LYS A 105 0.55 20.41 0.48
CA LYS A 105 1.06 19.13 -0.02
C LYS A 105 2.17 19.39 -1.03
N PRO A 106 3.20 18.54 -1.05
CA PRO A 106 4.23 18.63 -2.07
C PRO A 106 3.71 18.28 -3.46
#